data_306c0fb33230daa9411d1c0f19f932bf
#
_entry.id   306c0fb33230daa9411d1c0f19f932bf
#
_cell.length_a   1.000
_cell.length_b   1.000
_cell.length_c   1.000
_cell.angle_alpha   90.00
_cell.angle_beta   90.00
_cell.angle_gamma   90.00
#
_symmetry.space_group_name_H-M   'P 1'
#
loop_
_entity.id
_entity.type
_entity.pdbx_description
1 polymer ?
#
loop_
_entity_poly.entity_id
_entity_poly.type
_entity_poly.pdbx_seq_one_letter_code
_entity_poly.pdbx_strand_id
1 'polypeptide(L)'
;MARKSMSLADQAYQTIKNKILDLTYAPGMSLTEAMLTEELGMSRSPVRAAIQMLQAEGLLVSDYYRSITVKEITDKDIQDIYQLRELLEGAAFRLIFTSGRYEEYSYRIEERVVRMCAAASDPYAWEVADTDMHMEILSILDNERINRIYENNLSEQIRIGQYSVRHGMHIPRTNERLKKMVRYMRKGDYENAYEILRGDHFMQGKDSALKRKSGKPSL
;
A
#
# COMPACT_ATOMS: atom_id res chain seq x y z
N MET A 1 0.51 18.45 27.40
CA MET A 1 1.53 18.58 26.36
C MET A 1 0.91 19.27 25.15
N ALA A 2 1.42 20.42 24.74
CA ALA A 2 0.89 21.15 23.57
C ALA A 2 1.13 20.31 22.30
N ARG A 3 0.08 20.05 21.54
CA ARG A 3 0.17 19.43 20.20
C ARG A 3 1.04 20.35 19.34
N LYS A 4 2.23 19.94 18.99
CA LYS A 4 3.11 20.66 18.06
C LYS A 4 2.32 20.78 16.74
N SER A 5 1.95 21.99 16.35
CA SER A 5 1.26 22.21 15.08
C SER A 5 2.18 21.74 13.95
N MET A 6 1.65 20.96 13.01
CA MET A 6 2.38 20.55 11.80
C MET A 6 2.87 21.79 11.06
N SER A 7 4.13 21.78 10.61
CA SER A 7 4.65 22.85 9.77
C SER A 7 3.87 22.93 8.43
N LEU A 8 3.90 24.08 7.76
CA LEU A 8 3.30 24.20 6.43
C LEU A 8 3.96 23.25 5.41
N ALA A 9 5.24 22.96 5.57
CA ALA A 9 5.94 21.99 4.74
C ALA A 9 5.42 20.55 4.95
N ASP A 10 5.19 20.16 6.22
CA ASP A 10 4.62 18.85 6.54
C ASP A 10 3.17 18.73 6.04
N GLN A 11 2.38 19.81 6.13
CA GLN A 11 1.02 19.84 5.60
C GLN A 11 1.01 19.68 4.08
N ALA A 12 1.86 20.42 3.38
CA ALA A 12 2.02 20.31 1.93
C ALA A 12 2.47 18.88 1.54
N TYR A 13 3.47 18.35 2.25
CA TYR A 13 3.96 16.99 2.05
C TYR A 13 2.85 15.95 2.19
N GLN A 14 2.09 15.95 3.29
CA GLN A 14 1.01 14.99 3.52
C GLN A 14 -0.09 15.11 2.45
N THR A 15 -0.46 16.34 2.08
CA THR A 15 -1.51 16.54 1.09
C THR A 15 -1.09 16.03 -0.28
N ILE A 16 0.13 16.34 -0.73
CA ILE A 16 0.64 15.87 -2.02
C ILE A 16 0.84 14.35 -1.98
N LYS A 17 1.40 13.82 -0.88
CA LYS A 17 1.58 12.37 -0.68
C LYS A 17 0.27 11.62 -0.82
N ASN A 18 -0.78 12.03 -0.12
CA ASN A 18 -2.09 11.39 -0.18
C ASN A 18 -2.64 11.34 -1.60
N LYS A 19 -2.51 12.45 -2.37
CA LYS A 19 -2.94 12.51 -3.78
C LYS A 19 -2.11 11.63 -4.72
N ILE A 20 -0.86 11.34 -4.36
CA ILE A 20 -0.04 10.35 -5.08
C ILE A 20 -0.48 8.93 -4.71
N LEU A 21 -0.74 8.67 -3.43
CA LEU A 21 -1.10 7.34 -2.94
C LEU A 21 -2.50 6.91 -3.39
N ASP A 22 -3.47 7.83 -3.42
CA ASP A 22 -4.83 7.56 -3.91
C ASP A 22 -4.94 7.62 -5.44
N LEU A 23 -3.81 7.88 -6.14
CA LEU A 23 -3.71 8.04 -7.59
C LEU A 23 -4.52 9.21 -8.17
N THR A 24 -4.88 10.22 -7.37
CA THR A 24 -5.37 11.51 -7.87
C THR A 24 -4.29 12.17 -8.74
N TYR A 25 -3.05 12.14 -8.26
CA TYR A 25 -1.88 12.39 -9.09
C TYR A 25 -1.41 11.04 -9.66
N ALA A 26 -1.84 10.77 -10.90
CA ALA A 26 -1.56 9.49 -11.55
C ALA A 26 -0.05 9.25 -11.78
N PRO A 27 0.40 7.97 -11.81
CA PRO A 27 1.75 7.64 -12.25
C PRO A 27 2.08 8.28 -13.59
N GLY A 28 3.25 8.92 -13.70
CA GLY A 28 3.69 9.65 -14.89
C GLY A 28 3.11 11.06 -15.04
N MET A 29 2.23 11.49 -14.13
CA MET A 29 1.66 12.85 -14.17
C MET A 29 2.75 13.89 -13.91
N SER A 30 2.85 14.89 -14.81
CA SER A 30 3.72 16.05 -14.61
C SER A 30 3.06 17.06 -13.67
N LEU A 31 3.82 17.50 -12.68
CA LEU A 31 3.44 18.51 -11.71
C LEU A 31 4.38 19.72 -11.84
N THR A 32 3.91 20.89 -11.44
CA THR A 32 4.76 22.08 -11.34
C THR A 32 4.65 22.72 -9.96
N GLU A 33 5.72 23.38 -9.51
CA GLU A 33 5.67 24.14 -8.24
C GLU A 33 4.52 25.17 -8.26
N ALA A 34 4.28 25.81 -9.41
CA ALA A 34 3.21 26.81 -9.55
C ALA A 34 1.82 26.20 -9.34
N MET A 35 1.53 25.08 -10.03
CA MET A 35 0.29 24.33 -9.87
C MET A 35 0.07 23.93 -8.40
N LEU A 36 1.09 23.34 -7.76
CA LEU A 36 0.98 22.89 -6.36
C LEU A 36 0.81 24.08 -5.39
N THR A 37 1.48 25.20 -5.64
CA THR A 37 1.37 26.42 -4.84
C THR A 37 -0.05 27.01 -4.91
N GLU A 38 -0.63 27.05 -6.11
CA GLU A 38 -2.00 27.52 -6.35
C GLU A 38 -3.03 26.59 -5.70
N GLU A 39 -2.91 25.29 -5.94
CA GLU A 39 -3.85 24.28 -5.44
C GLU A 39 -3.86 24.18 -3.91
N LEU A 40 -2.68 24.30 -3.28
CA LEU A 40 -2.56 24.23 -1.82
C LEU A 40 -2.81 25.57 -1.11
N GLY A 41 -2.86 26.67 -1.85
CA GLY A 41 -2.95 28.02 -1.28
C GLY A 41 -1.74 28.38 -0.40
N MET A 42 -0.57 27.84 -0.71
CA MET A 42 0.65 27.99 0.09
C MET A 42 1.73 28.75 -0.69
N SER A 43 2.69 29.36 0.02
CA SER A 43 3.86 29.96 -0.61
C SER A 43 4.81 28.90 -1.21
N ARG A 44 5.72 29.33 -2.08
CA ARG A 44 6.66 28.42 -2.77
C ARG A 44 7.58 27.65 -1.83
N SER A 45 7.99 28.24 -0.70
CA SER A 45 8.99 27.64 0.20
C SER A 45 8.51 26.31 0.81
N PRO A 46 7.34 26.22 1.50
CA PRO A 46 6.85 24.95 2.04
C PRO A 46 6.55 23.91 0.95
N VAL A 47 6.03 24.34 -0.22
CA VAL A 47 5.75 23.43 -1.34
C VAL A 47 7.05 22.82 -1.87
N ARG A 48 8.11 23.61 -2.03
CA ARG A 48 9.42 23.12 -2.48
C ARG A 48 10.03 22.15 -1.48
N ALA A 49 9.92 22.42 -0.17
CA ALA A 49 10.37 21.51 0.87
C ALA A 49 9.61 20.17 0.81
N ALA A 50 8.29 20.21 0.63
CA ALA A 50 7.46 19.02 0.46
C ALA A 50 7.85 18.19 -0.78
N ILE A 51 8.11 18.85 -1.92
CA ILE A 51 8.59 18.18 -3.14
C ILE A 51 9.91 17.47 -2.88
N GLN A 52 10.88 18.13 -2.22
CA GLN A 52 12.16 17.51 -1.88
C GLN A 52 11.99 16.26 -0.98
N MET A 53 11.10 16.31 0.00
CA MET A 53 10.79 15.14 0.84
C MET A 53 10.21 14.00 0.01
N LEU A 54 9.27 14.27 -0.88
CA LEU A 54 8.66 13.27 -1.76
C LEU A 54 9.64 12.70 -2.79
N GLN A 55 10.60 13.50 -3.24
CA GLN A 55 11.71 13.03 -4.09
C GLN A 55 12.67 12.13 -3.31
N ALA A 56 12.97 12.46 -2.06
CA ALA A 56 13.80 11.61 -1.19
C ALA A 56 13.12 10.25 -0.91
N GLU A 57 11.78 10.20 -0.86
CA GLU A 57 11.01 8.96 -0.77
C GLU A 57 10.85 8.23 -2.12
N GLY A 58 11.29 8.83 -3.22
CA GLY A 58 11.14 8.26 -4.55
C GLY A 58 9.71 8.29 -5.12
N LEU A 59 8.79 9.07 -4.53
CA LEU A 59 7.42 9.24 -5.03
C LEU A 59 7.36 10.25 -6.18
N LEU A 60 8.26 11.21 -6.20
CA LEU A 60 8.44 12.19 -7.27
C LEU A 60 9.84 12.04 -7.87
N VAL A 61 9.95 12.26 -9.15
CA VAL A 61 11.22 12.33 -9.88
C VAL A 61 11.33 13.67 -10.60
N SER A 62 12.55 14.21 -10.71
CA SER A 62 12.81 15.40 -11.51
C SER A 62 13.54 15.03 -12.78
N ASP A 63 13.13 15.61 -13.88
CA ASP A 63 13.86 15.61 -15.13
C ASP A 63 14.83 16.81 -15.21
N TYR A 64 15.83 16.74 -16.10
CA TYR A 64 16.80 17.80 -16.36
C TYR A 64 16.16 19.17 -16.65
N TYR A 65 14.93 19.19 -17.15
CA TYR A 65 14.15 20.38 -17.51
C TYR A 65 13.28 20.96 -16.40
N ARG A 66 13.51 20.57 -15.11
CA ARG A 66 12.76 21.01 -13.93
C ARG A 66 11.27 20.61 -13.92
N SER A 67 10.87 19.66 -14.72
CA SER A 67 9.56 19.04 -14.55
C SER A 67 9.61 18.07 -13.36
N ILE A 68 8.58 18.15 -12.53
CA ILE A 68 8.37 17.21 -11.42
C ILE A 68 7.36 16.18 -11.93
N THR A 69 7.70 14.91 -11.85
CA THR A 69 6.82 13.85 -12.36
C THR A 69 6.54 12.85 -11.25
N VAL A 70 5.30 12.41 -11.11
CA VAL A 70 4.95 11.30 -10.23
C VAL A 70 5.63 10.03 -10.75
N LYS A 71 6.38 9.34 -9.88
CA LYS A 71 7.08 8.10 -10.28
C LYS A 71 6.10 7.13 -10.94
N GLU A 72 6.48 6.58 -12.08
CA GLU A 72 5.71 5.53 -12.76
C GLU A 72 5.61 4.27 -11.88
N ILE A 73 4.59 3.47 -12.12
CA ILE A 73 4.48 2.11 -11.60
C ILE A 73 4.81 1.16 -12.76
N THR A 74 5.98 0.56 -12.73
CA THR A 74 6.42 -0.37 -13.76
C THR A 74 6.02 -1.81 -13.42
N ASP A 75 6.02 -2.71 -14.41
CA ASP A 75 5.81 -4.14 -14.16
C ASP A 75 6.89 -4.70 -13.22
N LYS A 76 8.09 -4.13 -13.27
CA LYS A 76 9.19 -4.49 -12.38
C LYS A 76 8.90 -4.11 -10.94
N ASP A 77 8.41 -2.89 -10.69
CA ASP A 77 8.02 -2.45 -9.34
C ASP A 77 6.95 -3.38 -8.77
N ILE A 78 5.94 -3.72 -9.57
CA ILE A 78 4.88 -4.65 -9.17
C ILE A 78 5.47 -6.02 -8.79
N GLN A 79 6.33 -6.59 -9.63
CA GLN A 79 6.96 -7.88 -9.36
C GLN A 79 7.82 -7.87 -8.11
N ASP A 80 8.63 -6.83 -7.92
CA ASP A 80 9.55 -6.71 -6.80
C ASP A 80 8.79 -6.55 -5.46
N ILE A 81 7.75 -5.74 -5.43
CA ILE A 81 6.92 -5.56 -4.22
C ILE A 81 6.21 -6.86 -3.84
N TYR A 82 5.60 -7.55 -4.78
CA TYR A 82 4.93 -8.81 -4.45
C TYR A 82 5.92 -9.92 -4.08
N GLN A 83 7.13 -9.94 -4.66
CA GLN A 83 8.18 -10.86 -4.24
C GLN A 83 8.64 -10.55 -2.81
N LEU A 84 8.84 -9.28 -2.45
CA LEU A 84 9.19 -8.86 -1.10
C LEU A 84 8.12 -9.30 -0.09
N ARG A 85 6.85 -9.07 -0.40
CA ARG A 85 5.70 -9.49 0.42
C ARG A 85 5.68 -11.01 0.60
N GLU A 86 5.79 -11.78 -0.47
CA GLU A 86 5.77 -13.24 -0.42
C GLU A 86 6.89 -13.79 0.47
N LEU A 87 8.09 -13.22 0.39
CA LEU A 87 9.23 -13.63 1.22
C LEU A 87 9.01 -13.32 2.71
N LEU A 88 8.65 -12.09 3.04
CA LEU A 88 8.54 -11.64 4.43
C LEU A 88 7.27 -12.15 5.10
N GLU A 89 6.13 -11.94 4.45
CA GLU A 89 4.84 -12.33 5.01
C GLU A 89 4.62 -13.84 4.97
N GLY A 90 5.14 -14.53 3.94
CA GLY A 90 5.12 -15.99 3.89
C GLY A 90 5.90 -16.63 5.03
N ALA A 91 7.08 -16.07 5.37
CA ALA A 91 7.86 -16.53 6.53
C ALA A 91 7.13 -16.25 7.85
N ALA A 92 6.58 -15.03 7.99
CA ALA A 92 5.82 -14.64 9.18
C ALA A 92 4.57 -15.52 9.36
N PHE A 93 3.80 -15.72 8.30
CA PHE A 93 2.59 -16.53 8.34
C PHE A 93 2.89 -17.99 8.73
N ARG A 94 3.97 -18.55 8.19
CA ARG A 94 4.44 -19.88 8.59
C ARG A 94 4.81 -19.92 10.08
N LEU A 95 5.51 -18.90 10.58
CA LEU A 95 5.90 -18.83 11.99
C LEU A 95 4.68 -18.73 12.92
N ILE A 96 3.61 -18.01 12.54
CA ILE A 96 2.36 -17.97 13.29
C ILE A 96 1.84 -19.38 13.56
N PHE A 97 1.87 -20.28 12.57
CA PHE A 97 1.39 -21.64 12.71
C PHE A 97 2.39 -22.55 13.45
N THR A 98 3.67 -22.50 13.10
CA THR A 98 4.69 -23.38 13.71
C THR A 98 4.97 -23.06 15.18
N SER A 99 4.71 -21.82 15.61
CA SER A 99 4.77 -21.41 17.01
C SER A 99 3.49 -21.70 17.81
N GLY A 100 2.44 -22.24 17.17
CA GLY A 100 1.14 -22.49 17.80
C GLY A 100 0.29 -21.26 18.08
N ARG A 101 0.70 -20.07 17.57
CA ARG A 101 0.00 -18.80 17.84
C ARG A 101 -1.09 -18.48 16.82
N TYR A 102 -1.49 -19.42 15.98
CA TYR A 102 -2.45 -19.22 14.91
C TYR A 102 -3.85 -18.77 15.40
N GLU A 103 -4.29 -19.25 16.56
CA GLU A 103 -5.57 -18.81 17.15
C GLU A 103 -5.49 -17.35 17.61
N GLU A 104 -4.45 -16.96 18.34
CA GLU A 104 -4.21 -15.58 18.77
C GLU A 104 -4.18 -14.64 17.58
N TYR A 105 -3.37 -14.96 16.56
CA TYR A 105 -3.24 -14.13 15.36
C TYR A 105 -4.50 -14.12 14.53
N SER A 106 -5.33 -15.17 14.56
CA SER A 106 -6.61 -15.16 13.86
C SER A 106 -7.54 -14.06 14.36
N TYR A 107 -7.57 -13.79 15.68
CA TYR A 107 -8.37 -12.69 16.25
C TYR A 107 -7.77 -11.31 15.91
N ARG A 108 -6.46 -11.16 16.00
CA ARG A 108 -5.76 -9.92 15.66
C ARG A 108 -5.96 -9.54 14.20
N ILE A 109 -5.82 -10.50 13.29
CA ILE A 109 -6.03 -10.30 11.85
C ILE A 109 -7.51 -10.08 11.53
N GLU A 110 -8.44 -10.78 12.22
CA GLU A 110 -9.88 -10.54 12.06
C GLU A 110 -10.26 -9.07 12.34
N GLU A 111 -9.68 -8.47 13.39
CA GLU A 111 -9.90 -7.06 13.69
C GLU A 111 -9.50 -6.15 12.53
N ARG A 112 -8.37 -6.44 11.86
CA ARG A 112 -7.92 -5.70 10.67
C ARG A 112 -8.85 -5.93 9.47
N VAL A 113 -9.25 -7.17 9.23
CA VAL A 113 -10.20 -7.53 8.16
C VAL A 113 -11.57 -6.85 8.37
N VAL A 114 -12.03 -6.72 9.60
CA VAL A 114 -13.26 -5.97 9.93
C VAL A 114 -13.11 -4.50 9.55
N ARG A 115 -11.98 -3.87 9.85
CA ARG A 115 -11.69 -2.46 9.45
C ARG A 115 -11.67 -2.32 7.92
N MET A 116 -11.02 -3.25 7.21
CA MET A 116 -11.05 -3.29 5.74
C MET A 116 -12.47 -3.38 5.20
N CYS A 117 -13.31 -4.25 5.78
CA CYS A 117 -14.70 -4.37 5.36
C CYS A 117 -15.50 -3.08 5.58
N ALA A 118 -15.25 -2.38 6.68
CA ALA A 118 -15.88 -1.09 6.97
C ALA A 118 -15.44 0.01 5.99
N ALA A 119 -14.23 -0.06 5.47
CA ALA A 119 -13.66 0.87 4.50
C ALA A 119 -13.97 0.52 3.03
N ALA A 120 -14.76 -0.52 2.75
CA ALA A 120 -14.93 -1.07 1.39
C ALA A 120 -15.51 -0.10 0.35
N SER A 121 -16.16 0.99 0.77
CA SER A 121 -16.69 2.04 -0.12
C SER A 121 -15.64 3.09 -0.52
N ASP A 122 -14.50 3.15 0.17
CA ASP A 122 -13.37 4.02 -0.12
C ASP A 122 -12.14 3.14 -0.43
N PRO A 123 -11.76 2.99 -1.70
CA PRO A 123 -10.64 2.15 -2.10
C PRO A 123 -9.32 2.53 -1.43
N TYR A 124 -9.08 3.82 -1.19
CA TYR A 124 -7.85 4.26 -0.52
C TYR A 124 -7.83 3.89 0.97
N ALA A 125 -8.91 4.17 1.69
CA ALA A 125 -9.03 3.77 3.09
C ALA A 125 -8.99 2.23 3.24
N TRP A 126 -9.56 1.50 2.27
CA TRP A 126 -9.50 0.03 2.25
C TRP A 126 -8.07 -0.47 2.08
N GLU A 127 -7.30 0.10 1.17
CA GLU A 127 -5.91 -0.29 0.92
C GLU A 127 -4.99 0.03 2.10
N VAL A 128 -5.21 1.16 2.77
CA VAL A 128 -4.49 1.49 4.02
C VAL A 128 -4.79 0.44 5.10
N ALA A 129 -6.06 0.04 5.24
CA ALA A 129 -6.44 -1.01 6.18
C ALA A 129 -5.90 -2.40 5.79
N ASP A 130 -5.74 -2.68 4.49
CA ASP A 130 -5.08 -3.88 3.97
C ASP A 130 -3.61 -3.93 4.39
N THR A 131 -2.90 -2.82 4.23
CA THR A 131 -1.50 -2.71 4.69
C THR A 131 -1.37 -2.94 6.20
N ASP A 132 -2.32 -2.45 7.01
CA ASP A 132 -2.34 -2.71 8.46
C ASP A 132 -2.51 -4.20 8.78
N MET A 133 -3.30 -4.93 7.99
CA MET A 133 -3.46 -6.38 8.13
C MET A 133 -2.14 -7.11 7.85
N HIS A 134 -1.42 -6.70 6.81
CA HIS A 134 -0.12 -7.28 6.47
C HIS A 134 0.96 -6.99 7.52
N MET A 135 0.98 -5.77 8.06
CA MET A 135 1.86 -5.41 9.19
C MET A 135 1.54 -6.27 10.43
N GLU A 136 0.26 -6.60 10.67
CA GLU A 136 -0.12 -7.49 11.75
C GLU A 136 0.45 -8.90 11.57
N ILE A 137 0.45 -9.44 10.35
CA ILE A 137 1.09 -10.73 10.04
C ILE A 137 2.59 -10.67 10.35
N LEU A 138 3.27 -9.61 9.93
CA LEU A 138 4.71 -9.43 10.14
C LEU A 138 5.09 -9.28 11.61
N SER A 139 4.19 -8.83 12.47
CA SER A 139 4.45 -8.57 13.88
C SER A 139 4.95 -9.79 14.66
N ILE A 140 4.67 -11.02 14.17
CA ILE A 140 5.17 -12.28 14.78
C ILE A 140 6.69 -12.38 14.72
N LEU A 141 7.34 -11.74 13.74
CA LEU A 141 8.78 -11.82 13.55
C LEU A 141 9.55 -11.07 14.62
N ASP A 142 8.92 -10.10 15.31
CA ASP A 142 9.54 -9.25 16.34
C ASP A 142 10.92 -8.71 15.92
N ASN A 143 11.00 -8.19 14.69
CA ASN A 143 12.24 -7.79 14.06
C ASN A 143 12.14 -6.37 13.48
N GLU A 144 12.71 -5.39 14.21
CA GLU A 144 12.69 -3.98 13.79
C GLU A 144 13.32 -3.72 12.42
N ARG A 145 14.29 -4.54 11.99
CA ARG A 145 14.93 -4.38 10.67
C ARG A 145 13.97 -4.75 9.55
N ILE A 146 13.23 -5.85 9.74
CA ILE A 146 12.19 -6.28 8.79
C ILE A 146 11.06 -5.25 8.76
N ASN A 147 10.62 -4.76 9.93
CA ASN A 147 9.59 -3.73 10.01
C ASN A 147 10.00 -2.47 9.22
N ARG A 148 11.23 -1.98 9.40
CA ARG A 148 11.74 -0.83 8.62
C ARG A 148 11.78 -1.09 7.11
N ILE A 149 12.21 -2.28 6.69
CA ILE A 149 12.22 -2.64 5.27
C ILE A 149 10.78 -2.57 4.71
N TYR A 150 9.82 -3.11 5.44
CA TYR A 150 8.43 -3.12 5.03
C TYR A 150 7.82 -1.71 5.01
N GLU A 151 8.03 -0.94 6.08
CA GLU A 151 7.57 0.45 6.23
C GLU A 151 8.12 1.38 5.13
N ASN A 152 9.38 1.23 4.75
CA ASN A 152 9.97 2.00 3.66
C ASN A 152 9.34 1.73 2.30
N ASN A 153 8.61 0.62 2.14
CA ASN A 153 7.93 0.26 0.90
C ASN A 153 6.40 0.46 0.99
N LEU A 154 5.84 0.93 2.13
CA LEU A 154 4.39 1.09 2.31
C LEU A 154 3.76 1.99 1.26
N SER A 155 4.38 3.13 0.96
CA SER A 155 3.87 4.08 -0.04
C SER A 155 3.72 3.42 -1.43
N GLU A 156 4.69 2.59 -1.81
CA GLU A 156 4.66 1.88 -3.09
C GLU A 156 3.64 0.74 -3.07
N GLN A 157 3.53 0.02 -1.96
CA GLN A 157 2.51 -1.03 -1.78
C GLN A 157 1.11 -0.45 -1.92
N ILE A 158 0.79 0.64 -1.22
CA ILE A 158 -0.52 1.32 -1.30
C ILE A 158 -0.81 1.76 -2.74
N ARG A 159 0.16 2.37 -3.43
CA ARG A 159 0.00 2.80 -4.84
C ARG A 159 -0.28 1.62 -5.77
N ILE A 160 0.46 0.52 -5.62
CA ILE A 160 0.28 -0.69 -6.43
C ILE A 160 -1.06 -1.35 -6.12
N GLY A 161 -1.48 -1.39 -4.85
CA GLY A 161 -2.77 -1.90 -4.44
C GLY A 161 -3.94 -1.07 -5.01
N GLN A 162 -3.87 0.27 -4.89
CA GLN A 162 -4.82 1.18 -5.55
C GLN A 162 -4.89 0.95 -7.06
N TYR A 163 -3.73 0.73 -7.67
CA TYR A 163 -3.62 0.42 -9.07
C TYR A 163 -4.30 -0.93 -9.41
N SER A 164 -4.13 -1.94 -8.57
CA SER A 164 -4.78 -3.26 -8.71
C SER A 164 -6.30 -3.14 -8.62
N VAL A 165 -6.82 -2.35 -7.68
CA VAL A 165 -8.28 -2.09 -7.54
C VAL A 165 -8.83 -1.43 -8.80
N ARG A 166 -8.15 -0.40 -9.34
CA ARG A 166 -8.56 0.26 -10.59
C ARG A 166 -8.54 -0.65 -11.81
N HIS A 167 -7.74 -1.73 -11.77
CA HIS A 167 -7.57 -2.66 -12.89
C HIS A 167 -8.19 -4.04 -12.67
N GLY A 168 -9.17 -4.14 -11.77
CA GLY A 168 -10.07 -5.28 -11.69
C GLY A 168 -9.97 -6.14 -10.42
N MET A 169 -9.20 -5.75 -9.41
CA MET A 169 -9.30 -6.36 -8.10
C MET A 169 -10.65 -6.00 -7.48
N HIS A 170 -11.39 -7.01 -7.02
CA HIS A 170 -12.76 -6.84 -6.54
C HIS A 170 -12.81 -6.85 -5.01
N ILE A 171 -12.86 -5.67 -4.38
CA ILE A 171 -12.83 -5.48 -2.92
C ILE A 171 -13.80 -6.42 -2.16
N PRO A 172 -15.11 -6.51 -2.48
CA PRO A 172 -16.01 -7.39 -1.75
C PRO A 172 -15.59 -8.87 -1.78
N ARG A 173 -15.12 -9.36 -2.93
CA ARG A 173 -14.63 -10.73 -3.07
C ARG A 173 -13.36 -10.97 -2.25
N THR A 174 -12.44 -10.01 -2.24
CA THR A 174 -11.23 -10.07 -1.43
C THR A 174 -11.58 -10.12 0.06
N ASN A 175 -12.48 -9.27 0.53
CA ASN A 175 -12.96 -9.28 1.91
C ASN A 175 -13.53 -10.64 2.34
N GLU A 176 -14.35 -11.27 1.51
CA GLU A 176 -14.93 -12.59 1.82
C GLU A 176 -13.84 -13.68 1.89
N ARG A 177 -12.83 -13.61 1.05
CA ARG A 177 -11.69 -14.53 1.07
C ARG A 177 -10.85 -14.35 2.34
N LEU A 178 -10.56 -13.11 2.74
CA LEU A 178 -9.83 -12.84 3.97
C LEU A 178 -10.60 -13.31 5.22
N LYS A 179 -11.89 -13.12 5.28
CA LYS A 179 -12.74 -13.72 6.33
C LYS A 179 -12.63 -15.25 6.35
N LYS A 180 -12.55 -15.88 5.18
CA LYS A 180 -12.35 -17.33 5.07
C LYS A 180 -10.96 -17.74 5.54
N MET A 181 -9.92 -16.97 5.20
CA MET A 181 -8.55 -17.17 5.71
C MET A 181 -8.52 -17.17 7.24
N VAL A 182 -9.13 -16.19 7.87
CA VAL A 182 -9.22 -16.10 9.34
C VAL A 182 -9.89 -17.35 9.94
N ARG A 183 -10.97 -17.85 9.32
CA ARG A 183 -11.63 -19.08 9.78
C ARG A 183 -10.72 -20.31 9.69
N TYR A 184 -9.90 -20.43 8.65
CA TYR A 184 -8.91 -21.49 8.53
C TYR A 184 -7.77 -21.34 9.56
N MET A 185 -7.28 -20.10 9.76
CA MET A 185 -6.28 -19.84 10.81
C MET A 185 -6.78 -20.30 12.18
N ARG A 186 -8.02 -19.97 12.55
CA ARG A 186 -8.61 -20.36 13.85
C ARG A 186 -8.68 -21.86 14.06
N LYS A 187 -8.74 -22.63 12.98
CA LYS A 187 -8.74 -24.11 13.00
C LYS A 187 -7.34 -24.72 12.94
N GLY A 188 -6.29 -23.91 12.83
CA GLY A 188 -4.92 -24.38 12.61
C GLY A 188 -4.69 -24.96 11.20
N ASP A 189 -5.57 -24.67 10.25
CA ASP A 189 -5.49 -25.15 8.87
C ASP A 189 -4.58 -24.24 8.05
N TYR A 190 -3.26 -24.47 8.14
CA TYR A 190 -2.23 -23.68 7.48
C TYR A 190 -2.40 -23.67 5.96
N GLU A 191 -2.59 -24.85 5.36
CA GLU A 191 -2.58 -24.99 3.89
C GLU A 191 -3.70 -24.14 3.24
N ASN A 192 -4.91 -24.26 3.76
CA ASN A 192 -6.04 -23.51 3.24
C ASN A 192 -5.96 -22.00 3.57
N ALA A 193 -5.42 -21.64 4.73
CA ALA A 193 -5.22 -20.24 5.10
C ALA A 193 -4.15 -19.59 4.22
N TYR A 194 -3.01 -20.28 4.02
CA TYR A 194 -1.90 -19.77 3.22
C TYR A 194 -2.24 -19.69 1.73
N GLU A 195 -3.03 -20.64 1.20
CA GLU A 195 -3.50 -20.59 -0.18
C GLU A 195 -4.34 -19.34 -0.44
N ILE A 196 -5.13 -18.89 0.52
CA ILE A 196 -5.87 -17.63 0.38
C ILE A 196 -4.92 -16.43 0.40
N LEU A 197 -3.98 -16.39 1.34
CA LEU A 197 -3.03 -15.28 1.41
C LEU A 197 -2.18 -15.18 0.14
N ARG A 198 -1.60 -16.29 -0.29
CA ARG A 198 -0.69 -16.34 -1.44
C ARG A 198 -1.43 -16.32 -2.77
N GLY A 199 -2.34 -17.26 -2.97
CA GLY A 199 -3.01 -17.48 -4.27
C GLY A 199 -4.07 -16.44 -4.55
N ASP A 200 -4.96 -16.23 -3.59
CA ASP A 200 -6.13 -15.38 -3.80
C ASP A 200 -5.85 -13.89 -3.55
N HIS A 201 -4.93 -13.57 -2.65
CA HIS A 201 -4.68 -12.18 -2.30
C HIS A 201 -3.46 -11.62 -3.05
N PHE A 202 -2.27 -12.21 -2.89
CA PHE A 202 -1.07 -11.71 -3.56
C PHE A 202 -1.14 -11.90 -5.07
N MET A 203 -1.41 -13.11 -5.56
CA MET A 203 -1.41 -13.38 -6.99
C MET A 203 -2.51 -12.62 -7.71
N GLN A 204 -3.72 -12.51 -7.13
CA GLN A 204 -4.81 -11.75 -7.74
C GLN A 204 -4.51 -10.25 -7.79
N GLY A 205 -3.94 -9.67 -6.73
CA GLY A 205 -3.51 -8.27 -6.71
C GLY A 205 -2.45 -8.01 -7.77
N LYS A 206 -1.41 -8.83 -7.81
CA LYS A 206 -0.33 -8.78 -8.79
C LYS A 206 -0.85 -8.87 -10.23
N ASP A 207 -1.68 -9.87 -10.52
CA ASP A 207 -2.24 -10.09 -11.85
C ASP A 207 -3.14 -8.93 -12.29
N SER A 208 -3.92 -8.37 -11.36
CA SER A 208 -4.76 -7.19 -11.65
C SER A 208 -3.90 -5.98 -11.99
N ALA A 209 -2.81 -5.75 -11.27
CA ALA A 209 -1.87 -4.67 -11.56
C ALA A 209 -1.14 -4.86 -12.90
N LEU A 210 -0.80 -6.09 -13.29
CA LEU A 210 -0.09 -6.41 -14.53
C LEU A 210 -0.98 -6.42 -15.79
N LYS A 211 -2.29 -6.59 -15.66
CA LYS A 211 -3.24 -6.63 -16.80
C LYS A 211 -3.32 -5.36 -17.65
N ARG A 212 -2.72 -4.27 -17.21
CA ARG A 212 -2.67 -2.99 -17.91
C ARG A 212 -2.24 -3.05 -19.39
N LYS A 213 -1.37 -3.98 -19.76
CA LYS A 213 -0.72 -3.96 -21.09
C LYS A 213 -1.49 -4.69 -22.22
N SER A 214 -2.57 -5.39 -21.90
CA SER A 214 -3.37 -6.07 -22.93
C SER A 214 -4.49 -5.20 -23.51
N GLY A 215 -4.78 -4.05 -22.96
CA GLY A 215 -5.74 -3.07 -23.46
C GLY A 215 -5.02 -1.88 -24.11
N LYS A 216 -5.10 -1.77 -25.45
CA LYS A 216 -4.75 -0.52 -26.15
C LYS A 216 -5.55 0.63 -25.52
N PRO A 217 -4.98 1.85 -25.37
CA PRO A 217 -5.79 2.99 -25.01
C PRO A 217 -6.86 3.16 -26.09
N SER A 218 -8.11 3.12 -25.72
CA SER A 218 -9.17 3.63 -26.56
C SER A 218 -8.94 5.14 -26.71
N LEU A 219 -8.71 5.57 -27.93
CA LEU A 219 -8.64 6.94 -28.41
C LEU A 219 -9.86 7.75 -28.01
#